data_f166bcf372e964f9dbe40e0a2fbfa4c9
#
_entry.id   f166bcf372e964f9dbe40e0a2fbfa4c9
#
_cell.length_a   1.000
_cell.length_b   1.000
_cell.length_c   1.000
_cell.angle_alpha   90.00
_cell.angle_beta   90.00
_cell.angle_gamma   90.00
#
_symmetry.space_group_name_H-M   'P 1'
#
loop_
_entity.id
_entity.type
_entity.pdbx_description
1 polymer ?
#
loop_
_entity_poly.entity_id
_entity_poly.type
_entity_poly.pdbx_seq_one_letter_code
_entity_poly.pdbx_strand_id
1 'polypeptide(L)'
;MPKFQTTQAAMSIDVEDWFQVENLKGIIARDTWDERELRVEANTDRMLELMDKHNVKCTCFILGWVAEQCPALIKRIADAGHEIASHGYGHDLIYNLSQDEFREDMKRGIGIVEDLTSAKIKGYRAPSFSITDWSIDILQELGLTYDSSAFPTVAHDRYGKLENMDSGTPIVEIRPGFHEVCVSVLKVGKKGVPWAGGGYFRLFPYPLFKWGVKRILNSDMPYIFYIHPWEVDPGQPKMTGLKRSHKFRHYNNLGKCTARFDNLLGSFEWKPVGEVLDGFIKNRTKG
;
A
#
# COMPACT_ATOMS: atom_id res chain seq x y z
N MET A 1 -1.86 25.09 -14.75
CA MET A 1 -2.18 24.03 -13.78
C MET A 1 -2.38 24.72 -12.45
N PRO A 2 -3.46 24.44 -11.70
CA PRO A 2 -3.65 25.05 -10.39
C PRO A 2 -2.49 24.61 -9.48
N LYS A 3 -1.86 25.56 -8.80
CA LYS A 3 -0.83 25.28 -7.79
C LYS A 3 -1.51 24.65 -6.59
N PHE A 4 -1.11 23.43 -6.22
CA PHE A 4 -1.54 22.82 -4.96
C PHE A 4 -0.99 23.65 -3.80
N GLN A 5 -1.87 24.26 -3.02
CA GLN A 5 -1.45 25.15 -1.91
C GLN A 5 -0.82 24.40 -0.72
N THR A 6 -0.87 23.07 -0.69
CA THR A 6 -0.14 22.23 0.28
C THR A 6 0.17 20.90 -0.35
N THR A 7 1.43 20.63 -0.59
CA THR A 7 1.95 19.33 -1.00
C THR A 7 1.78 18.33 0.14
N GLN A 8 0.95 17.31 -0.05
CA GLN A 8 0.60 16.35 0.98
C GLN A 8 1.32 15.02 0.74
N ALA A 9 1.87 14.44 1.81
CA ALA A 9 2.41 13.09 1.77
C ALA A 9 1.42 12.12 2.42
N ALA A 10 1.11 11.02 1.72
CA ALA A 10 0.31 9.93 2.25
C ALA A 10 1.20 8.79 2.72
N MET A 11 0.91 8.28 3.92
CA MET A 11 1.50 7.07 4.48
C MET A 11 0.51 5.92 4.39
N SER A 12 0.97 4.76 3.93
CA SER A 12 0.16 3.55 3.96
C SER A 12 0.96 2.32 4.37
N ILE A 13 0.25 1.36 4.97
CA ILE A 13 0.77 0.04 5.32
C ILE A 13 -0.10 -1.00 4.62
N ASP A 14 0.51 -1.93 3.91
CA ASP A 14 -0.16 -3.11 3.40
C ASP A 14 0.01 -4.20 4.47
N VAL A 15 -1.08 -4.46 5.23
CA VAL A 15 -1.05 -5.30 6.44
C VAL A 15 -1.11 -6.78 6.03
N GLU A 16 0.06 -7.31 5.72
CA GLU A 16 0.31 -8.70 5.36
C GLU A 16 1.50 -9.27 6.12
N ASP A 17 1.58 -10.60 6.23
CA ASP A 17 2.70 -11.27 6.89
C ASP A 17 3.83 -11.62 5.90
N TRP A 18 5.01 -11.95 6.43
CA TRP A 18 6.23 -12.24 5.67
C TRP A 18 6.07 -13.35 4.63
N PHE A 19 5.17 -14.32 4.86
CA PHE A 19 4.96 -15.47 3.98
C PHE A 19 3.93 -15.20 2.86
N GLN A 20 3.19 -14.10 2.93
CA GLN A 20 2.12 -13.76 1.97
C GLN A 20 2.64 -13.04 0.72
N VAL A 21 3.89 -12.58 0.77
CA VAL A 21 4.50 -11.80 -0.31
C VAL A 21 4.72 -12.60 -1.60
N GLU A 22 4.47 -11.97 -2.73
CA GLU A 22 4.60 -12.59 -4.05
C GLU A 22 5.99 -13.20 -4.32
N ASN A 23 7.07 -12.63 -3.72
CA ASN A 23 8.42 -13.18 -3.87
C ASN A 23 8.56 -14.59 -3.28
N LEU A 24 7.72 -14.98 -2.33
CA LEU A 24 7.74 -16.27 -1.64
C LEU A 24 6.69 -17.27 -2.17
N LYS A 25 5.74 -16.82 -2.98
CA LYS A 25 4.61 -17.64 -3.49
C LYS A 25 5.04 -18.93 -4.18
N GLY A 26 6.22 -18.93 -4.83
CA GLY A 26 6.75 -20.14 -5.48
C GLY A 26 7.29 -21.22 -4.52
N ILE A 27 7.43 -20.93 -3.23
CA ILE A 27 7.96 -21.86 -2.22
C ILE A 27 7.08 -21.97 -0.98
N ILE A 28 6.11 -21.08 -0.81
CA ILE A 28 5.12 -21.12 0.27
C ILE A 28 3.75 -21.17 -0.39
N ALA A 29 3.12 -22.33 -0.34
CA ALA A 29 1.78 -22.53 -0.85
C ALA A 29 0.75 -21.93 0.11
N ARG A 30 -0.38 -21.41 -0.41
CA ARG A 30 -1.42 -20.74 0.39
C ARG A 30 -2.05 -21.65 1.42
N ASP A 31 -2.25 -22.93 1.11
CA ASP A 31 -2.81 -23.94 2.01
C ASP A 31 -1.90 -24.27 3.19
N THR A 32 -0.67 -23.74 3.22
CA THR A 32 0.29 -23.88 4.34
C THR A 32 0.40 -22.63 5.22
N TRP A 33 -0.41 -21.59 4.97
CA TRP A 33 -0.31 -20.34 5.74
C TRP A 33 -0.64 -20.51 7.21
N ASP A 34 -1.63 -21.34 7.53
CA ASP A 34 -2.04 -21.63 8.92
C ASP A 34 -0.95 -22.33 9.74
N GLU A 35 0.05 -22.91 9.08
CA GLU A 35 1.20 -23.57 9.71
C GLU A 35 2.36 -22.59 9.97
N ARG A 36 2.27 -21.36 9.48
CA ARG A 36 3.36 -20.38 9.57
C ARG A 36 3.30 -19.58 10.87
N GLU A 37 4.48 -19.23 11.36
CA GLU A 37 4.59 -18.30 12.48
C GLU A 37 4.04 -16.93 12.08
N LEU A 38 2.97 -16.50 12.75
CA LEU A 38 2.40 -15.18 12.57
C LEU A 38 3.31 -14.13 13.22
N ARG A 39 3.74 -13.17 12.43
CA ARG A 39 4.61 -12.07 12.84
C ARG A 39 4.01 -10.70 12.51
N VAL A 40 2.93 -10.67 11.72
CA VAL A 40 2.26 -9.46 11.27
C VAL A 40 1.80 -8.60 12.45
N GLU A 41 1.27 -9.21 13.51
CA GLU A 41 0.75 -8.50 14.68
C GLU A 41 1.86 -7.70 15.37
N ALA A 42 2.93 -8.36 15.84
CA ALA A 42 4.04 -7.72 16.54
C ALA A 42 4.77 -6.67 15.66
N ASN A 43 4.86 -6.91 14.36
CA ASN A 43 5.51 -5.99 13.43
C ASN A 43 4.64 -4.77 13.15
N THR A 44 3.32 -4.95 13.02
CA THR A 44 2.38 -3.83 12.86
C THR A 44 2.35 -2.99 14.14
N ASP A 45 2.25 -3.59 15.32
CA ASP A 45 2.27 -2.87 16.60
C ASP A 45 3.53 -1.98 16.71
N ARG A 46 4.72 -2.53 16.36
CA ARG A 46 5.97 -1.74 16.30
C ARG A 46 5.88 -0.54 15.36
N MET A 47 5.21 -0.70 14.19
CA MET A 47 5.02 0.42 13.27
C MET A 47 4.04 1.45 13.81
N LEU A 48 2.95 1.01 14.46
CA LEU A 48 1.98 1.89 15.11
C LEU A 48 2.61 2.70 16.25
N GLU A 49 3.47 2.09 17.07
CA GLU A 49 4.24 2.79 18.11
C GLU A 49 5.12 3.91 17.53
N LEU A 50 5.80 3.65 16.42
CA LEU A 50 6.61 4.66 15.72
C LEU A 50 5.73 5.77 15.13
N MET A 51 4.56 5.43 14.58
CA MET A 51 3.63 6.42 14.04
C MET A 51 3.03 7.30 15.14
N ASP A 52 2.66 6.72 16.28
CA ASP A 52 2.16 7.45 17.44
C ASP A 52 3.21 8.42 17.99
N LYS A 53 4.47 7.99 18.12
CA LYS A 53 5.61 8.85 18.51
C LYS A 53 5.72 10.11 17.64
N HIS A 54 5.39 10.02 16.36
CA HIS A 54 5.45 11.15 15.41
C HIS A 54 4.09 11.79 15.14
N ASN A 55 3.03 11.39 15.85
CA ASN A 55 1.65 11.83 15.62
C ASN A 55 1.20 11.66 14.14
N VAL A 56 1.55 10.53 13.55
CA VAL A 56 1.22 10.20 12.16
C VAL A 56 0.03 9.24 12.12
N LYS A 57 -0.96 9.55 11.28
CA LYS A 57 -2.00 8.60 10.88
C LYS A 57 -1.75 8.15 9.44
N CYS A 58 -2.08 6.89 9.15
CA CYS A 58 -1.88 6.28 7.84
C CYS A 58 -3.13 5.54 7.38
N THR A 59 -3.11 5.07 6.14
CA THR A 59 -4.06 4.09 5.62
C THR A 59 -3.48 2.70 5.79
N CYS A 60 -4.22 1.82 6.47
CA CYS A 60 -3.90 0.41 6.57
C CYS A 60 -4.76 -0.37 5.57
N PHE A 61 -4.14 -0.88 4.51
CA PHE A 61 -4.77 -1.81 3.57
C PHE A 61 -4.72 -3.20 4.17
N ILE A 62 -5.87 -3.65 4.67
CA ILE A 62 -5.98 -4.88 5.45
C ILE A 62 -6.24 -6.07 4.54
N LEU A 63 -5.40 -7.09 4.64
CA LEU A 63 -5.68 -8.39 4.06
C LEU A 63 -6.73 -9.12 4.90
N GLY A 64 -7.83 -9.54 4.30
CA GLY A 64 -8.95 -10.17 5.01
C GLY A 64 -8.54 -11.44 5.75
N TRP A 65 -7.63 -12.24 5.20
CA TRP A 65 -7.05 -13.39 5.90
C TRP A 65 -6.34 -12.97 7.20
N VAL A 66 -5.59 -11.88 7.20
CA VAL A 66 -4.95 -11.36 8.43
C VAL A 66 -6.00 -10.88 9.43
N ALA A 67 -7.07 -10.24 8.95
CA ALA A 67 -8.17 -9.80 9.82
C ALA A 67 -8.86 -10.99 10.51
N GLU A 68 -9.02 -12.11 9.82
CA GLU A 68 -9.58 -13.34 10.36
C GLU A 68 -8.66 -13.98 11.41
N GLN A 69 -7.34 -14.00 11.18
CA GLN A 69 -6.36 -14.58 12.09
C GLN A 69 -6.02 -13.67 13.29
N CYS A 70 -6.01 -12.35 13.09
CA CYS A 70 -5.59 -11.38 14.09
C CYS A 70 -6.67 -10.28 14.31
N PRO A 71 -7.91 -10.63 14.72
CA PRO A 71 -9.00 -9.65 14.83
C PRO A 71 -8.71 -8.53 15.84
N ALA A 72 -7.96 -8.82 16.91
CA ALA A 72 -7.56 -7.84 17.91
C ALA A 72 -6.62 -6.77 17.34
N LEU A 73 -5.73 -7.15 16.42
CA LEU A 73 -4.87 -6.20 15.71
C LEU A 73 -5.68 -5.19 14.92
N ILE A 74 -6.68 -5.66 14.16
CA ILE A 74 -7.49 -4.80 13.29
C ILE A 74 -8.28 -3.77 14.12
N LYS A 75 -8.82 -4.20 15.27
CA LYS A 75 -9.47 -3.28 16.22
C LYS A 75 -8.50 -2.24 16.74
N ARG A 76 -7.29 -2.62 17.14
CA ARG A 76 -6.27 -1.66 17.61
C ARG A 76 -5.89 -0.63 16.53
N ILE A 77 -5.77 -1.05 15.28
CA ILE A 77 -5.49 -0.14 14.16
C ILE A 77 -6.63 0.89 14.02
N ALA A 78 -7.88 0.44 14.06
CA ALA A 78 -9.06 1.31 13.97
C ALA A 78 -9.17 2.25 15.19
N ASP A 79 -9.03 1.72 16.41
CA ASP A 79 -9.09 2.48 17.66
C ASP A 79 -7.99 3.54 17.75
N ALA A 80 -6.83 3.29 17.14
CA ALA A 80 -5.75 4.25 17.01
C ALA A 80 -6.06 5.38 16.00
N GLY A 81 -7.18 5.33 15.30
CA GLY A 81 -7.64 6.37 14.36
C GLY A 81 -6.92 6.34 13.00
N HIS A 82 -6.37 5.20 12.59
CA HIS A 82 -5.88 5.00 11.25
C HIS A 82 -7.04 4.74 10.28
N GLU A 83 -6.87 5.13 9.02
CA GLU A 83 -7.82 4.76 7.97
C GLU A 83 -7.71 3.27 7.67
N ILE A 84 -8.86 2.61 7.61
CA ILE A 84 -8.95 1.20 7.24
C ILE A 84 -9.39 1.09 5.78
N ALA A 85 -8.63 0.35 4.99
CA ALA A 85 -8.90 0.06 3.60
C ALA A 85 -8.71 -1.44 3.30
N SER A 86 -9.18 -1.91 2.16
CA SER A 86 -9.11 -3.33 1.79
C SER A 86 -7.87 -3.67 0.98
N HIS A 87 -7.28 -4.83 1.27
CA HIS A 87 -6.24 -5.47 0.46
C HIS A 87 -6.71 -6.80 -0.16
N GLY A 88 -8.04 -6.97 -0.31
CA GLY A 88 -8.66 -8.25 -0.65
C GLY A 88 -8.67 -9.22 0.53
N TYR A 89 -9.01 -10.49 0.26
CA TYR A 89 -8.97 -11.53 1.29
C TYR A 89 -7.74 -12.43 1.18
N GLY A 90 -7.46 -12.92 -0.02
CA GLY A 90 -6.54 -14.04 -0.24
C GLY A 90 -5.19 -13.70 -0.82
N HIS A 91 -4.86 -12.42 -1.03
CA HIS A 91 -3.62 -11.95 -1.65
C HIS A 91 -3.37 -12.56 -3.04
N ASP A 92 -4.43 -12.81 -3.80
CA ASP A 92 -4.33 -13.28 -5.17
C ASP A 92 -4.12 -12.13 -6.16
N LEU A 93 -3.34 -12.38 -7.21
CA LEU A 93 -3.15 -11.40 -8.28
C LEU A 93 -4.44 -11.29 -9.08
N ILE A 94 -5.01 -10.09 -9.22
CA ILE A 94 -6.34 -9.87 -9.81
C ILE A 94 -6.46 -10.48 -11.21
N TYR A 95 -5.46 -10.32 -12.05
CA TYR A 95 -5.46 -10.84 -13.41
C TYR A 95 -5.43 -12.38 -13.52
N ASN A 96 -5.26 -13.09 -12.39
CA ASN A 96 -5.36 -14.55 -12.29
C ASN A 96 -6.74 -15.02 -11.82
N LEU A 97 -7.63 -14.09 -11.46
CA LEU A 97 -8.98 -14.35 -10.99
C LEU A 97 -10.00 -14.08 -12.10
N SER A 98 -11.09 -14.81 -12.09
CA SER A 98 -12.32 -14.40 -12.78
C SER A 98 -12.97 -13.22 -12.02
N GLN A 99 -13.87 -12.52 -12.69
CA GLN A 99 -14.62 -11.41 -12.07
C GLN A 99 -15.43 -11.86 -10.85
N ASP A 100 -16.00 -13.06 -10.89
CA ASP A 100 -16.79 -13.61 -9.80
C ASP A 100 -15.91 -14.02 -8.62
N GLU A 101 -14.77 -14.66 -8.86
CA GLU A 101 -13.79 -14.96 -7.81
C GLU A 101 -13.27 -13.69 -7.13
N PHE A 102 -12.96 -12.65 -7.90
CA PHE A 102 -12.55 -11.36 -7.35
C PHE A 102 -13.65 -10.72 -6.52
N ARG A 103 -14.90 -10.74 -7.01
CA ARG A 103 -16.06 -10.20 -6.27
C ARG A 103 -16.27 -10.91 -4.94
N GLU A 104 -16.16 -12.22 -4.90
CA GLU A 104 -16.30 -13.00 -3.66
C GLU A 104 -15.12 -12.79 -2.70
N ASP A 105 -13.89 -12.72 -3.21
CA ASP A 105 -12.70 -12.39 -2.41
C ASP A 105 -12.86 -11.02 -1.71
N MET A 106 -13.29 -10.01 -2.48
CA MET A 106 -13.53 -8.66 -1.98
C MET A 106 -14.66 -8.61 -0.95
N LYS A 107 -15.82 -9.21 -1.23
CA LYS A 107 -16.95 -9.26 -0.29
C LYS A 107 -16.56 -9.90 1.03
N ARG A 108 -15.83 -11.03 0.97
CA ARG A 108 -15.36 -11.72 2.17
C ARG A 108 -14.40 -10.82 2.97
N GLY A 109 -13.38 -10.25 2.32
CA GLY A 109 -12.39 -9.41 2.98
C GLY A 109 -13.01 -8.15 3.61
N ILE A 110 -13.84 -7.44 2.85
CA ILE A 110 -14.55 -6.24 3.33
C ILE A 110 -15.48 -6.60 4.49
N GLY A 111 -16.30 -7.65 4.35
CA GLY A 111 -17.25 -8.05 5.39
C GLY A 111 -16.58 -8.30 6.73
N ILE A 112 -15.50 -9.09 6.75
CA ILE A 112 -14.73 -9.37 7.98
C ILE A 112 -14.20 -8.08 8.61
N VAL A 113 -13.62 -7.19 7.83
CA VAL A 113 -13.01 -5.96 8.35
C VAL A 113 -14.06 -4.96 8.83
N GLU A 114 -15.18 -4.79 8.11
CA GLU A 114 -16.30 -3.93 8.52
C GLU A 114 -16.96 -4.44 9.81
N ASP A 115 -17.15 -5.77 9.94
CA ASP A 115 -17.73 -6.39 11.15
C ASP A 115 -16.82 -6.18 12.39
N LEU A 116 -15.49 -6.20 12.21
CA LEU A 116 -14.55 -5.99 13.29
C LEU A 116 -14.42 -4.54 13.74
N THR A 117 -14.56 -3.59 12.82
CA THR A 117 -14.20 -2.18 13.07
C THR A 117 -15.40 -1.25 13.06
N SER A 118 -16.56 -1.70 12.55
CA SER A 118 -17.73 -0.85 12.23
C SER A 118 -17.40 0.29 11.27
N ALA A 119 -16.22 0.31 10.66
CA ALA A 119 -15.79 1.31 9.69
C ALA A 119 -16.30 0.91 8.30
N LYS A 120 -16.76 1.89 7.52
CA LYS A 120 -17.10 1.68 6.12
C LYS A 120 -15.84 1.73 5.26
N ILE A 121 -15.54 0.65 4.56
CA ILE A 121 -14.37 0.57 3.69
C ILE A 121 -14.62 1.37 2.42
N LYS A 122 -13.72 2.31 2.12
CA LYS A 122 -13.79 3.19 0.94
C LYS A 122 -12.64 2.98 -0.04
N GLY A 123 -11.52 2.49 0.44
CA GLY A 123 -10.30 2.35 -0.33
C GLY A 123 -9.90 0.91 -0.57
N TYR A 124 -9.18 0.70 -1.67
CA TYR A 124 -8.60 -0.57 -2.04
C TYR A 124 -7.15 -0.43 -2.46
N ARG A 125 -6.37 -1.50 -2.25
CA ARG A 125 -5.09 -1.72 -2.92
C ARG A 125 -5.00 -3.17 -3.36
N ALA A 126 -4.68 -3.38 -4.64
CA ALA A 126 -4.53 -4.71 -5.20
C ALA A 126 -3.24 -5.39 -4.69
N PRO A 127 -3.28 -6.66 -4.30
CA PRO A 127 -2.09 -7.45 -4.04
C PRO A 127 -1.07 -7.31 -5.17
N SER A 128 0.18 -7.00 -4.80
CA SER A 128 1.27 -6.74 -5.75
C SER A 128 0.93 -5.71 -6.84
N PHE A 129 -0.01 -4.79 -6.60
CA PHE A 129 -0.45 -3.77 -7.55
C PHE A 129 -1.04 -4.34 -8.85
N SER A 130 -1.69 -5.49 -8.79
CA SER A 130 -2.18 -6.26 -9.94
C SER A 130 -3.52 -5.78 -10.51
N ILE A 131 -3.88 -4.50 -10.33
CA ILE A 131 -5.15 -3.90 -10.74
C ILE A 131 -5.44 -4.07 -12.24
N THR A 132 -6.71 -4.19 -12.60
CA THR A 132 -7.21 -4.31 -13.97
C THR A 132 -8.42 -3.40 -14.21
N ASP A 133 -8.69 -3.01 -15.46
CA ASP A 133 -9.83 -2.13 -15.77
C ASP A 133 -11.17 -2.69 -15.33
N TRP A 134 -11.40 -3.98 -15.54
CA TRP A 134 -12.65 -4.63 -15.17
C TRP A 134 -12.86 -4.72 -13.64
N SER A 135 -11.78 -4.72 -12.86
CA SER A 135 -11.89 -4.79 -11.39
C SER A 135 -12.40 -3.47 -10.79
N ILE A 136 -12.18 -2.36 -11.45
CA ILE A 136 -12.65 -1.04 -11.01
C ILE A 136 -14.17 -1.00 -10.91
N ASP A 137 -14.87 -1.56 -11.89
CA ASP A 137 -16.34 -1.57 -11.91
C ASP A 137 -16.88 -2.39 -10.73
N ILE A 138 -16.22 -3.53 -10.40
CA ILE A 138 -16.59 -4.35 -9.23
C ILE A 138 -16.31 -3.62 -7.92
N LEU A 139 -15.17 -2.93 -7.80
CA LEU A 139 -14.84 -2.14 -6.61
C LEU A 139 -15.89 -1.05 -6.38
N GLN A 140 -16.33 -0.37 -7.43
CA GLN A 140 -17.37 0.66 -7.34
C GLN A 140 -18.74 0.06 -7.00
N GLU A 141 -19.11 -1.10 -7.57
CA GLU A 141 -20.33 -1.86 -7.19
C GLU A 141 -20.35 -2.20 -5.69
N LEU A 142 -19.20 -2.51 -5.11
CA LEU A 142 -19.06 -2.82 -3.68
C LEU A 142 -19.03 -1.58 -2.79
N GLY A 143 -19.16 -0.38 -3.37
CA GLY A 143 -19.26 0.89 -2.64
C GLY A 143 -17.91 1.54 -2.30
N LEU A 144 -16.81 1.07 -2.87
CA LEU A 144 -15.52 1.72 -2.71
C LEU A 144 -15.46 2.99 -3.57
N THR A 145 -14.62 3.95 -3.20
CA THR A 145 -14.52 5.25 -3.86
C THR A 145 -13.13 5.53 -4.41
N TYR A 146 -12.13 4.75 -4.01
CA TYR A 146 -10.79 4.86 -4.56
C TYR A 146 -10.02 3.54 -4.57
N ASP A 147 -9.09 3.46 -5.50
CA ASP A 147 -8.01 2.48 -5.57
C ASP A 147 -6.65 3.17 -5.42
N SER A 148 -5.65 2.44 -4.91
CA SER A 148 -4.28 2.93 -4.81
C SER A 148 -3.28 1.86 -5.29
N SER A 149 -3.52 1.35 -6.49
CA SER A 149 -2.73 0.26 -7.07
C SER A 149 -1.93 0.66 -8.30
N ALA A 150 -2.32 1.72 -9.03
CA ALA A 150 -1.60 2.09 -10.23
C ALA A 150 -0.19 2.57 -9.92
N PHE A 151 0.77 1.96 -10.58
CA PHE A 151 2.19 2.29 -10.47
C PHE A 151 2.68 2.80 -11.82
N PRO A 152 2.78 4.11 -12.05
CA PRO A 152 3.11 4.69 -13.36
C PRO A 152 4.60 4.51 -13.69
N THR A 153 5.03 3.25 -13.81
CA THR A 153 6.40 2.86 -14.14
C THR A 153 6.42 1.77 -15.21
N VAL A 154 7.46 1.76 -16.02
CA VAL A 154 7.74 0.68 -16.97
C VAL A 154 8.67 -0.40 -16.38
N ALA A 155 9.01 -0.29 -15.10
CA ALA A 155 10.08 -1.09 -14.48
C ALA A 155 9.65 -2.51 -14.05
N HIS A 156 8.34 -2.81 -14.04
CA HIS A 156 7.85 -4.12 -13.61
C HIS A 156 6.72 -4.64 -14.48
N ASP A 157 6.87 -5.88 -14.91
CA ASP A 157 5.91 -6.67 -15.69
C ASP A 157 4.78 -7.30 -14.85
N ARG A 158 4.89 -7.24 -13.52
CA ARG A 158 3.90 -7.79 -12.56
C ARG A 158 2.79 -6.81 -12.16
N TYR A 159 3.01 -5.52 -12.36
CA TYR A 159 2.00 -4.52 -12.02
C TYR A 159 0.86 -4.54 -13.04
N GLY A 160 -0.36 -4.43 -12.55
CA GLY A 160 -1.53 -4.22 -13.40
C GLY A 160 -1.40 -2.92 -14.19
N LYS A 161 -2.22 -2.78 -15.21
CA LYS A 161 -2.30 -1.58 -16.02
C LYS A 161 -3.75 -1.15 -16.12
N LEU A 162 -3.99 0.12 -15.92
CA LEU A 162 -5.25 0.77 -16.24
C LEU A 162 -5.10 1.49 -17.57
N GLU A 163 -6.05 1.28 -18.47
CA GLU A 163 -6.10 2.00 -19.74
C GLU A 163 -6.37 3.49 -19.48
N ASN A 164 -5.87 4.35 -20.37
CA ASN A 164 -6.06 5.79 -20.31
C ASN A 164 -5.52 6.51 -19.05
N MET A 165 -4.62 5.89 -18.31
CA MET A 165 -3.88 6.56 -17.24
C MET A 165 -2.74 7.40 -17.82
N ASP A 166 -2.84 8.73 -17.71
CA ASP A 166 -1.71 9.60 -17.97
C ASP A 166 -0.64 9.42 -16.88
N SER A 167 0.55 9.00 -17.27
CA SER A 167 1.71 8.76 -16.38
C SER A 167 2.18 10.02 -15.62
N GLY A 168 1.47 11.13 -15.79
CA GLY A 168 1.79 12.45 -15.21
C GLY A 168 0.96 12.86 -14.01
N THR A 169 -0.21 12.27 -13.81
CA THR A 169 -1.17 12.72 -12.78
C THR A 169 -1.22 11.69 -11.64
N PRO A 170 -0.94 12.11 -10.39
CA PRO A 170 -0.88 11.17 -9.26
C PRO A 170 -2.26 10.76 -8.75
N ILE A 171 -3.31 11.54 -9.00
CA ILE A 171 -4.70 11.26 -8.63
C ILE A 171 -5.58 11.53 -9.84
N VAL A 172 -6.33 10.52 -10.27
CA VAL A 172 -7.18 10.57 -11.47
C VAL A 172 -8.58 10.04 -11.14
N GLU A 173 -9.61 10.77 -11.51
CA GLU A 173 -10.96 10.23 -11.51
C GLU A 173 -11.12 9.32 -12.74
N ILE A 174 -11.16 8.00 -12.53
CA ILE A 174 -11.20 6.99 -13.59
C ILE A 174 -12.61 6.51 -13.92
N ARG A 175 -13.54 6.72 -13.00
CA ARG A 175 -15.00 6.57 -13.17
C ARG A 175 -15.68 7.69 -12.38
N PRO A 176 -16.90 8.07 -12.69
CA PRO A 176 -17.63 9.07 -11.91
C PRO A 176 -17.67 8.70 -10.42
N GLY A 177 -17.05 9.54 -9.58
CA GLY A 177 -16.95 9.33 -8.13
C GLY A 177 -15.94 8.28 -7.68
N PHE A 178 -15.18 7.67 -8.60
CA PHE A 178 -14.13 6.69 -8.26
C PHE A 178 -12.75 7.17 -8.74
N HIS A 179 -11.77 7.17 -7.84
CA HIS A 179 -10.45 7.72 -8.08
C HIS A 179 -9.35 6.68 -8.00
N GLU A 180 -8.36 6.82 -8.84
CA GLU A 180 -7.06 6.15 -8.69
C GLU A 180 -6.08 7.10 -8.02
N VAL A 181 -5.45 6.63 -6.93
CA VAL A 181 -4.39 7.35 -6.18
C VAL A 181 -3.07 6.63 -6.43
N CYS A 182 -2.35 7.04 -7.46
CA CYS A 182 -1.16 6.36 -7.93
C CYS A 182 -0.02 6.35 -6.88
N VAL A 183 0.66 5.24 -6.80
CA VAL A 183 1.91 5.12 -6.03
C VAL A 183 3.01 5.97 -6.65
N SER A 184 3.79 6.66 -5.82
CA SER A 184 4.70 7.69 -6.30
C SER A 184 5.92 7.19 -7.07
N VAL A 185 6.23 7.91 -8.14
CA VAL A 185 7.44 7.77 -8.94
C VAL A 185 8.21 9.09 -9.00
N LEU A 186 9.54 9.02 -9.04
CA LEU A 186 10.38 10.17 -9.31
C LEU A 186 10.59 10.30 -10.82
N LYS A 187 10.18 11.41 -11.40
CA LYS A 187 10.40 11.68 -12.84
C LYS A 187 11.86 12.03 -13.11
N VAL A 188 12.51 11.22 -13.95
CA VAL A 188 13.86 11.45 -14.47
C VAL A 188 13.76 11.50 -15.99
N GLY A 189 13.73 12.71 -16.56
CA GLY A 189 13.36 12.91 -17.96
C GLY A 189 11.94 12.44 -18.25
N LYS A 190 11.78 11.53 -19.23
CA LYS A 190 10.49 10.94 -19.59
C LYS A 190 10.14 9.67 -18.82
N LYS A 191 11.01 9.19 -17.92
CA LYS A 191 10.83 7.91 -17.21
C LYS A 191 10.42 8.15 -15.77
N GLY A 192 9.45 7.37 -15.28
CA GLY A 192 9.09 7.26 -13.87
C GLY A 192 9.97 6.21 -13.19
N VAL A 193 10.81 6.63 -12.26
CA VAL A 193 11.59 5.71 -11.39
C VAL A 193 10.78 5.47 -10.13
N PRO A 194 10.49 4.20 -9.75
CA PRO A 194 9.79 3.92 -8.52
C PRO A 194 10.48 4.57 -7.32
N TRP A 195 9.75 5.42 -6.59
CA TRP A 195 10.28 6.16 -5.45
C TRP A 195 9.41 6.03 -4.19
N ALA A 196 8.50 5.07 -4.21
CA ALA A 196 7.67 4.67 -3.09
C ALA A 196 7.91 3.18 -2.80
N GLY A 197 7.42 2.74 -1.66
CA GLY A 197 7.50 1.34 -1.26
C GLY A 197 8.76 0.94 -0.54
N GLY A 198 8.57 0.06 0.44
CA GLY A 198 9.60 -0.37 1.35
C GLY A 198 10.80 -1.03 0.67
N GLY A 199 10.59 -1.73 -0.45
CA GLY A 199 11.68 -2.34 -1.22
C GLY A 199 12.70 -1.31 -1.72
N TYR A 200 12.25 -0.22 -2.36
CA TYR A 200 13.11 0.87 -2.83
C TYR A 200 13.65 1.71 -1.67
N PHE A 201 12.82 1.93 -0.65
CA PHE A 201 13.21 2.59 0.59
C PHE A 201 14.37 1.87 1.30
N ARG A 202 14.36 0.55 1.29
CA ARG A 202 15.47 -0.27 1.84
C ARG A 202 16.69 -0.32 0.93
N LEU A 203 16.47 -0.25 -0.39
CA LEU A 203 17.52 -0.35 -1.41
C LEU A 203 18.39 0.91 -1.47
N PHE A 204 17.77 2.09 -1.59
CA PHE A 204 18.52 3.33 -1.74
C PHE A 204 19.16 3.79 -0.44
N PRO A 205 20.32 4.51 -0.51
CA PRO A 205 20.81 5.26 0.63
C PRO A 205 19.73 6.22 1.15
N TYR A 206 19.50 6.25 2.46
CA TYR A 206 18.39 7.04 3.04
C TYR A 206 18.42 8.54 2.67
N PRO A 207 19.59 9.24 2.69
CA PRO A 207 19.62 10.64 2.26
C PRO A 207 19.17 10.86 0.81
N LEU A 208 19.51 9.93 -0.09
CA LEU A 208 19.08 9.96 -1.49
C LEU A 208 17.57 9.73 -1.58
N PHE A 209 17.03 8.74 -0.85
CA PHE A 209 15.60 8.48 -0.81
C PHE A 209 14.82 9.71 -0.34
N LYS A 210 15.24 10.30 0.79
CA LYS A 210 14.65 11.52 1.35
C LYS A 210 14.71 12.72 0.39
N TRP A 211 15.82 12.86 -0.34
CA TRP A 211 15.95 13.89 -1.38
C TRP A 211 14.91 13.70 -2.49
N GLY A 212 14.69 12.49 -2.97
CA GLY A 212 13.70 12.20 -4.00
C GLY A 212 12.27 12.48 -3.53
N VAL A 213 11.93 12.14 -2.27
CA VAL A 213 10.63 12.50 -1.68
C VAL A 213 10.43 14.03 -1.69
N LYS A 214 11.43 14.78 -1.20
CA LYS A 214 11.39 16.26 -1.23
C LYS A 214 11.23 16.80 -2.65
N ARG A 215 11.90 16.18 -3.63
CA ARG A 215 11.81 16.61 -5.02
C ARG A 215 10.39 16.39 -5.60
N ILE A 216 9.72 15.28 -5.25
CA ILE A 216 8.33 15.03 -5.66
C ILE A 216 7.41 16.05 -5.02
N LEU A 217 7.49 16.25 -3.71
CA LEU A 217 6.68 17.22 -2.98
C LEU A 217 6.87 18.65 -3.49
N ASN A 218 8.11 19.05 -3.81
CA ASN A 218 8.40 20.38 -4.35
C ASN A 218 7.93 20.58 -5.81
N SER A 219 7.46 19.54 -6.48
CA SER A 219 6.84 19.65 -7.81
C SER A 219 5.31 19.79 -7.74
N ASP A 220 4.79 20.17 -6.59
CA ASP A 220 3.36 20.33 -6.32
C ASP A 220 2.53 19.04 -6.57
N MET A 221 3.17 17.88 -6.36
CA MET A 221 2.56 16.56 -6.51
C MET A 221 2.45 15.88 -5.15
N PRO A 222 1.32 15.25 -4.82
CA PRO A 222 1.23 14.42 -3.63
C PRO A 222 2.22 13.25 -3.70
N TYR A 223 2.73 12.87 -2.55
CA TYR A 223 3.65 11.74 -2.41
C TYR A 223 2.95 10.61 -1.67
N ILE A 224 2.83 9.45 -2.31
CA ILE A 224 2.15 8.26 -1.78
C ILE A 224 3.22 7.21 -1.48
N PHE A 225 3.40 6.89 -0.21
CA PHE A 225 4.35 5.89 0.28
C PHE A 225 3.62 4.67 0.84
N TYR A 226 4.21 3.49 0.64
CA TYR A 226 3.72 2.25 1.26
C TYR A 226 4.88 1.41 1.81
N ILE A 227 4.57 0.62 2.83
CA ILE A 227 5.50 -0.31 3.48
C ILE A 227 4.69 -1.45 4.10
N HIS A 228 5.34 -2.59 4.29
CA HIS A 228 4.71 -3.76 4.89
C HIS A 228 5.27 -4.02 6.29
N PRO A 229 4.51 -4.65 7.21
CA PRO A 229 4.98 -4.99 8.55
C PRO A 229 6.22 -5.89 8.56
N TRP A 230 6.32 -6.84 7.65
CA TRP A 230 7.48 -7.73 7.56
C TRP A 230 8.79 -7.01 7.17
N GLU A 231 8.74 -5.81 6.62
CA GLU A 231 9.93 -5.05 6.24
C GLU A 231 10.69 -4.47 7.45
N VAL A 232 10.02 -4.32 8.59
CA VAL A 232 10.67 -3.90 9.85
C VAL A 232 11.09 -5.08 10.74
N ASP A 233 11.07 -6.31 10.19
CA ASP A 233 11.41 -7.54 10.89
C ASP A 233 12.67 -8.21 10.36
N PRO A 234 13.86 -7.88 10.88
CA PRO A 234 15.10 -8.56 10.51
C PRO A 234 15.19 -10.02 11.02
N GLY A 235 14.32 -10.38 11.96
CA GLY A 235 14.27 -11.71 12.58
C GLY A 235 13.36 -12.71 11.87
N GLN A 236 12.69 -12.31 10.79
CA GLN A 236 11.81 -13.20 10.04
C GLN A 236 12.53 -14.43 9.46
N PRO A 237 11.84 -15.57 9.24
CA PRO A 237 12.44 -16.79 8.73
C PRO A 237 13.15 -16.59 7.37
N LYS A 238 14.34 -17.16 7.24
CA LYS A 238 15.10 -17.11 5.98
C LYS A 238 14.81 -18.35 5.15
N MET A 239 14.03 -18.18 4.10
CA MET A 239 13.64 -19.27 3.21
C MET A 239 14.76 -19.69 2.28
N THR A 240 14.89 -21.01 2.09
CA THR A 240 15.76 -21.65 1.07
C THR A 240 14.99 -21.80 -0.25
N GLY A 241 15.71 -22.06 -1.34
CA GLY A 241 15.07 -22.30 -2.65
C GLY A 241 14.68 -21.03 -3.43
N LEU A 242 14.82 -19.84 -2.86
CA LEU A 242 14.54 -18.58 -3.55
C LEU A 242 15.55 -18.27 -4.65
N LYS A 243 15.06 -17.74 -5.78
CA LYS A 243 15.92 -17.09 -6.78
C LYS A 243 16.72 -15.97 -6.11
N ARG A 244 18.00 -15.78 -6.49
CA ARG A 244 18.89 -14.77 -5.90
C ARG A 244 18.29 -13.35 -5.91
N SER A 245 17.60 -12.99 -6.99
CA SER A 245 16.94 -11.67 -7.12
C SER A 245 15.78 -11.51 -6.12
N HIS A 246 14.95 -12.54 -5.92
CA HIS A 246 13.85 -12.53 -4.94
C HIS A 246 14.40 -12.48 -3.52
N LYS A 247 15.43 -13.29 -3.21
CA LYS A 247 16.13 -13.26 -1.93
C LYS A 247 16.69 -11.89 -1.61
N PHE A 248 17.36 -11.25 -2.58
CA PHE A 248 17.89 -9.90 -2.41
C PHE A 248 16.78 -8.87 -2.15
N ARG A 249 15.73 -8.86 -2.98
CA ARG A 249 14.61 -7.91 -2.82
C ARG A 249 13.92 -8.06 -1.47
N HIS A 250 13.73 -9.30 -1.01
CA HIS A 250 13.02 -9.58 0.24
C HIS A 250 13.85 -9.22 1.47
N TYR A 251 15.10 -9.67 1.57
CA TYR A 251 15.91 -9.59 2.79
C TYR A 251 16.86 -8.39 2.86
N ASN A 252 17.01 -7.61 1.77
CA ASN A 252 17.95 -6.50 1.74
C ASN A 252 17.63 -5.44 2.79
N ASN A 253 18.63 -5.09 3.61
CA ASN A 253 18.61 -4.00 4.60
C ASN A 253 17.41 -4.01 5.60
N LEU A 254 16.81 -5.16 5.90
CA LEU A 254 15.75 -5.27 6.93
C LEU A 254 16.20 -4.70 8.27
N GLY A 255 17.41 -5.02 8.72
CA GLY A 255 17.96 -4.51 10.00
C GLY A 255 18.11 -2.99 10.10
N LYS A 256 18.05 -2.27 8.96
CA LYS A 256 18.10 -0.81 8.93
C LYS A 256 16.73 -0.18 8.74
N CYS A 257 15.71 -0.98 8.44
CA CYS A 257 14.41 -0.47 8.00
C CYS A 257 13.70 0.30 9.10
N THR A 258 13.63 -0.24 10.31
CA THR A 258 12.97 0.41 11.46
C THR A 258 13.53 1.80 11.75
N ALA A 259 14.86 1.93 11.84
CA ALA A 259 15.49 3.23 12.10
C ALA A 259 15.29 4.23 10.95
N ARG A 260 15.30 3.74 9.70
CA ARG A 260 14.99 4.59 8.54
C ARG A 260 13.53 5.03 8.54
N PHE A 261 12.61 4.14 8.93
CA PHE A 261 11.18 4.43 9.00
C PHE A 261 10.88 5.48 10.08
N ASP A 262 11.45 5.33 11.28
CA ASP A 262 11.38 6.35 12.34
C ASP A 262 11.85 7.73 11.84
N ASN A 263 13.01 7.78 11.16
CA ASN A 263 13.50 9.02 10.56
C ASN A 263 12.60 9.58 9.44
N LEU A 264 11.96 8.71 8.65
CA LEU A 264 11.07 9.12 7.56
C LEU A 264 9.80 9.75 8.11
N LEU A 265 9.21 9.14 9.14
CA LEU A 265 8.02 9.64 9.83
C LEU A 265 8.25 11.07 10.37
N GLY A 266 9.39 11.33 11.03
CA GLY A 266 9.73 12.65 11.53
C GLY A 266 10.22 13.66 10.49
N SER A 267 10.25 13.29 9.20
CA SER A 267 10.81 14.16 8.14
C SER A 267 9.77 14.94 7.34
N PHE A 268 8.51 14.51 7.36
CA PHE A 268 7.42 15.05 6.56
C PHE A 268 6.11 15.03 7.35
N GLU A 269 5.13 15.82 6.93
CA GLU A 269 3.76 15.71 7.42
C GLU A 269 3.04 14.62 6.64
N TRP A 270 2.55 13.61 7.35
CA TRP A 270 1.91 12.44 6.76
C TRP A 270 0.41 12.44 7.07
N LYS A 271 -0.37 11.96 6.11
CA LYS A 271 -1.81 11.78 6.21
C LYS A 271 -2.23 10.42 5.67
N PRO A 272 -3.42 9.92 6.00
CA PRO A 272 -4.04 8.81 5.30
C PRO A 272 -4.26 9.13 3.81
N VAL A 273 -4.30 8.10 2.96
CA VAL A 273 -4.50 8.22 1.51
C VAL A 273 -5.84 8.88 1.20
N GLY A 274 -6.92 8.48 1.90
CA GLY A 274 -8.25 9.06 1.72
C GLY A 274 -8.29 10.55 2.07
N GLU A 275 -7.56 10.99 3.10
CA GLU A 275 -7.49 12.41 3.45
C GLU A 275 -6.75 13.23 2.38
N VAL A 276 -5.68 12.66 1.80
CA VAL A 276 -4.97 13.29 0.67
C VAL A 276 -5.87 13.38 -0.56
N LEU A 277 -6.64 12.35 -0.85
CA LEU A 277 -7.64 12.34 -1.92
C LEU A 277 -8.72 13.40 -1.70
N ASP A 278 -9.30 13.49 -0.51
CA ASP A 278 -10.32 14.48 -0.15
C ASP A 278 -9.80 15.91 -0.32
N GLY A 279 -8.55 16.15 0.09
CA GLY A 279 -7.88 17.43 -0.11
C GLY A 279 -7.71 17.78 -1.59
N PHE A 280 -7.37 16.79 -2.41
CA PHE A 280 -7.24 16.96 -3.86
C PHE A 280 -8.58 17.32 -4.52
N ILE A 281 -9.66 16.59 -4.19
CA ILE A 281 -11.01 16.82 -4.74
C ILE A 281 -11.51 18.22 -4.37
N LYS A 282 -11.40 18.60 -3.08
CA LYS A 282 -11.81 19.93 -2.59
C LYS A 282 -11.10 21.09 -3.30
N ASN A 283 -9.84 20.90 -3.67
CA ASN A 283 -9.07 21.94 -4.37
C ASN A 283 -9.46 22.07 -5.85
N ARG A 284 -9.92 20.97 -6.48
CA ARG A 284 -10.41 21.01 -7.88
C ARG A 284 -11.79 21.67 -8.02
N THR A 285 -12.66 21.56 -7.02
CA THR A 285 -14.00 22.15 -7.04
C THR A 285 -14.01 23.66 -6.75
N LYS A 286 -12.90 24.22 -6.29
CA LYS A 286 -12.76 25.66 -5.98
C LYS A 286 -12.04 26.48 -7.06
N GLY A 287 -11.52 25.87 -8.08
CA GLY A 287 -10.81 26.48 -9.20
C GLY A 287 -11.55 26.31 -10.52
#